data_f789ed778fd4709a244d832b7da9971a
#
_entry.id   f789ed778fd4709a244d832b7da9971a
#
_cell.length_a   1.000
_cell.length_b   1.000
_cell.length_c   1.000
_cell.angle_alpha   90.00
_cell.angle_beta   90.00
_cell.angle_gamma   90.00
#
_symmetry.space_group_name_H-M   'P 1'
#
loop_
_entity.id
_entity.type
_entity.pdbx_description
1 polymer ?
#
loop_
_entity_poly.entity_id
_entity_poly.type
_entity_poly.pdbx_seq_one_letter_code
_entity_poly.pdbx_strand_id
1 'polypeptide(L)'
;MPRLSRKDIEHISERVYAAYRKLPEVANKKILRISPELMLKLVGLKIEHCRLSQHGNIVGVTCSSGHLVRVFDFENEKVYFCLDGTTVLVDKELHDDESQRGRYNFTVMHELSHQVLRKLFPGEYDEVTYRTYHDCQLDWRRPISNWSEWQANTLASALLMPKDLIHQGMYYCGLEGRIEILNRKYRSREYAGFSNLADFLGVSKTALAIRMKYLGLIGENHLRYPDIMLEVVRDKEDDAIGR
;
A
#
# COMPACT_ATOMS: atom_id res chain seq x y z
N MET A 1 -13.65 14.16 -10.96
CA MET A 1 -13.22 13.07 -10.09
C MET A 1 -13.98 13.13 -8.77
N PRO A 2 -14.66 12.05 -8.33
CA PRO A 2 -15.38 12.04 -7.06
C PRO A 2 -14.43 12.18 -5.88
N ARG A 3 -14.85 12.88 -4.84
CA ARG A 3 -14.11 13.00 -3.60
C ARG A 3 -14.59 11.93 -2.62
N LEU A 4 -14.00 10.73 -2.74
CA LEU A 4 -14.33 9.62 -1.86
C LEU A 4 -13.72 9.85 -0.48
N SER A 5 -14.55 9.69 0.55
CA SER A 5 -14.05 9.65 1.93
C SER A 5 -13.31 8.32 2.20
N ARG A 6 -12.56 8.26 3.30
CA ARG A 6 -11.96 6.99 3.76
C ARG A 6 -13.01 5.90 3.99
N LYS A 7 -14.18 6.26 4.46
CA LYS A 7 -15.31 5.34 4.66
C LYS A 7 -15.80 4.73 3.35
N ASP A 8 -15.93 5.57 2.29
CA ASP A 8 -16.33 5.09 0.97
C ASP A 8 -15.31 4.12 0.41
N ILE A 9 -14.01 4.42 0.57
CA ILE A 9 -12.92 3.56 0.12
C ILE A 9 -12.87 2.24 0.90
N GLU A 10 -13.09 2.25 2.22
CA GLU A 10 -13.23 1.01 3.00
C GLU A 10 -14.39 0.16 2.48
N HIS A 11 -15.54 0.76 2.23
CA HIS A 11 -16.69 0.05 1.70
C HIS A 11 -16.44 -0.55 0.30
N ILE A 12 -15.73 0.19 -0.58
CA ILE A 12 -15.28 -0.34 -1.88
C ILE A 12 -14.35 -1.54 -1.65
N SER A 13 -13.37 -1.41 -0.76
CA SER A 13 -12.41 -2.48 -0.49
C SER A 13 -13.07 -3.74 0.07
N GLU A 14 -14.05 -3.61 0.96
CA GLU A 14 -14.82 -4.73 1.53
C GLU A 14 -15.57 -5.49 0.44
N ARG A 15 -16.18 -4.79 -0.51
CA ARG A 15 -16.88 -5.42 -1.65
C ARG A 15 -15.91 -6.16 -2.58
N VAL A 16 -14.77 -5.56 -2.89
CA VAL A 16 -13.74 -6.20 -3.73
C VAL A 16 -13.15 -7.41 -2.99
N TYR A 17 -12.87 -7.29 -1.70
CA TYR A 17 -12.38 -8.40 -0.87
C TYR A 17 -13.41 -9.53 -0.76
N ALA A 18 -14.69 -9.22 -0.63
CA ALA A 18 -15.75 -10.22 -0.64
C ALA A 18 -15.83 -10.98 -1.96
N ALA A 19 -15.58 -10.31 -3.11
CA ALA A 19 -15.46 -10.96 -4.41
C ALA A 19 -14.19 -11.83 -4.51
N TYR A 20 -13.04 -11.34 -4.01
CA TYR A 20 -11.78 -12.09 -3.94
C TYR A 20 -11.93 -13.41 -3.19
N ARG A 21 -12.63 -13.41 -2.08
CA ARG A 21 -12.91 -14.63 -1.28
C ARG A 21 -13.72 -15.69 -2.02
N LYS A 22 -14.41 -15.33 -3.09
CA LYS A 22 -15.21 -16.25 -3.92
C LYS A 22 -14.44 -16.84 -5.10
N LEU A 23 -13.19 -16.37 -5.35
CA LEU A 23 -12.35 -16.96 -6.39
C LEU A 23 -12.12 -18.45 -6.12
N PRO A 24 -12.15 -19.34 -7.13
CA PRO A 24 -11.92 -20.77 -6.98
C PRO A 24 -10.60 -21.11 -6.28
N GLU A 25 -9.57 -20.29 -6.52
CA GLU A 25 -8.25 -20.44 -5.94
C GLU A 25 -8.21 -20.15 -4.43
N VAL A 26 -9.23 -19.45 -3.91
CA VAL A 26 -9.29 -18.88 -2.55
C VAL A 26 -10.43 -19.44 -1.72
N ALA A 27 -11.59 -19.73 -2.34
CA ALA A 27 -12.89 -19.95 -1.68
C ALA A 27 -12.89 -20.98 -0.53
N ASN A 28 -12.07 -22.03 -0.63
CA ASN A 28 -11.99 -23.10 0.37
C ASN A 28 -10.67 -23.09 1.15
N LYS A 29 -9.94 -21.96 1.12
CA LYS A 29 -8.64 -21.84 1.79
C LYS A 29 -8.69 -20.80 2.90
N LYS A 30 -7.89 -21.01 3.92
CA LYS A 30 -7.62 -19.97 4.90
C LYS A 30 -6.76 -18.90 4.26
N ILE A 31 -7.29 -17.69 4.15
CA ILE A 31 -6.54 -16.56 3.64
C ILE A 31 -5.65 -16.04 4.75
N LEU A 32 -4.34 -16.03 4.51
CA LEU A 32 -3.34 -15.50 5.45
C LEU A 32 -2.83 -14.13 4.98
N ARG A 33 -2.77 -13.94 3.67
CA ARG A 33 -2.39 -12.68 3.01
C ARG A 33 -3.09 -12.58 1.66
N ILE A 34 -3.18 -11.37 1.14
CA ILE A 34 -3.72 -11.13 -0.21
C ILE A 34 -2.64 -11.40 -1.25
N SER A 35 -3.00 -12.11 -2.35
CA SER A 35 -2.16 -12.19 -3.55
C SER A 35 -2.55 -11.07 -4.52
N PRO A 36 -1.63 -10.15 -4.83
CA PRO A 36 -1.87 -9.11 -5.83
C PRO A 36 -2.21 -9.68 -7.20
N GLU A 37 -1.60 -10.80 -7.60
CA GLU A 37 -1.82 -11.46 -8.89
C GLU A 37 -3.24 -12.00 -9.02
N LEU A 38 -3.76 -12.63 -7.95
CA LEU A 38 -5.17 -13.09 -7.94
C LEU A 38 -6.14 -11.91 -7.89
N MET A 39 -5.76 -10.81 -7.28
CA MET A 39 -6.58 -9.59 -7.27
C MET A 39 -6.62 -8.94 -8.66
N LEU A 40 -5.49 -8.90 -9.39
CA LEU A 40 -5.45 -8.47 -10.79
C LEU A 40 -6.37 -9.35 -11.65
N LYS A 41 -6.27 -10.67 -11.50
CA LYS A 41 -7.14 -11.63 -12.22
C LYS A 41 -8.62 -11.37 -11.94
N LEU A 42 -9.00 -11.11 -10.68
CA LEU A 42 -10.38 -10.78 -10.29
C LEU A 42 -10.92 -9.55 -11.04
N VAL A 43 -10.07 -8.54 -11.24
CA VAL A 43 -10.47 -7.28 -11.90
C VAL A 43 -10.32 -7.38 -13.43
N GLY A 44 -9.78 -8.48 -13.95
CA GLY A 44 -9.55 -8.69 -15.38
C GLY A 44 -8.35 -7.90 -15.90
N LEU A 45 -7.31 -7.74 -15.07
CA LEU A 45 -6.06 -7.05 -15.41
C LEU A 45 -4.92 -8.05 -15.60
N LYS A 46 -3.94 -7.65 -16.42
CA LYS A 46 -2.67 -8.32 -16.63
C LYS A 46 -1.54 -7.50 -16.04
N ILE A 47 -0.42 -8.14 -15.76
CA ILE A 47 0.79 -7.47 -15.32
C ILE A 47 1.92 -7.79 -16.29
N GLU A 48 2.70 -6.76 -16.61
CA GLU A 48 3.94 -6.88 -17.37
C GLU A 48 5.07 -6.21 -16.60
N HIS A 49 6.24 -6.85 -16.60
CA HIS A 49 7.44 -6.36 -15.92
C HIS A 49 8.41 -5.81 -16.93
N CYS A 50 8.67 -4.51 -16.87
CA CYS A 50 9.61 -3.83 -17.76
C CYS A 50 10.37 -2.75 -17.00
N ARG A 51 11.48 -2.29 -17.55
CA ARG A 51 12.23 -1.18 -16.98
C ARG A 51 11.54 0.14 -17.31
N LEU A 52 10.91 0.75 -16.31
CA LEU A 52 10.08 1.95 -16.47
C LEU A 52 10.89 3.25 -16.50
N SER A 53 12.08 3.24 -15.91
CA SER A 53 12.95 4.42 -15.89
C SER A 53 14.42 4.03 -15.76
N GLN A 54 15.33 4.90 -16.25
CA GLN A 54 16.79 4.65 -16.16
C GLN A 54 17.32 4.68 -14.71
N HIS A 55 16.63 5.36 -13.80
CA HIS A 55 17.09 5.59 -12.43
C HIS A 55 16.16 4.98 -11.36
N GLY A 56 15.23 4.10 -11.76
CA GLY A 56 14.30 3.43 -10.84
C GLY A 56 13.32 4.37 -10.12
N ASN A 57 13.08 5.57 -10.64
CA ASN A 57 12.18 6.55 -10.01
C ASN A 57 10.70 6.34 -10.37
N ILE A 58 10.39 5.62 -11.44
CA ILE A 58 9.03 5.19 -11.79
C ILE A 58 8.94 3.69 -11.49
N VAL A 59 7.98 3.28 -10.69
CA VAL A 59 7.83 1.89 -10.23
C VAL A 59 6.55 1.21 -10.69
N GLY A 60 5.57 1.97 -11.16
CA GLY A 60 4.32 1.47 -11.72
C GLY A 60 3.69 2.45 -12.71
N VAL A 61 2.93 1.93 -13.65
CA VAL A 61 2.16 2.72 -14.63
C VAL A 61 0.89 1.99 -14.99
N THR A 62 -0.23 2.73 -15.02
CA THR A 62 -1.49 2.25 -15.57
C THR A 62 -2.23 3.35 -16.33
N CYS A 63 -3.12 2.97 -17.24
CA CYS A 63 -3.97 3.93 -17.95
C CYS A 63 -5.30 3.29 -18.40
N SER A 64 -6.19 4.10 -18.98
CA SER A 64 -7.48 3.63 -19.51
C SER A 64 -7.34 2.81 -20.78
N SER A 65 -6.63 3.29 -21.81
CA SER A 65 -6.25 2.57 -23.05
C SER A 65 -5.52 3.49 -24.03
N GLY A 66 -4.83 2.90 -25.00
CA GLY A 66 -4.31 3.61 -26.18
C GLY A 66 -3.14 4.56 -25.93
N HIS A 67 -2.53 4.55 -24.76
CA HIS A 67 -1.40 5.40 -24.43
C HIS A 67 -0.07 4.70 -24.67
N LEU A 68 0.86 5.41 -25.30
CA LEU A 68 2.25 4.97 -25.47
C LEU A 68 3.05 5.37 -24.22
N VAL A 69 3.56 4.38 -23.53
CA VAL A 69 4.46 4.57 -22.40
C VAL A 69 5.87 4.22 -22.82
N ARG A 70 6.81 5.11 -22.54
CA ARG A 70 8.22 4.86 -22.77
C ARG A 70 8.75 3.90 -21.70
N VAL A 71 9.35 2.80 -22.15
CA VAL A 71 10.07 1.82 -21.34
C VAL A 71 11.49 1.67 -21.86
N PHE A 72 12.32 0.90 -21.18
CA PHE A 72 13.71 0.65 -21.58
C PHE A 72 13.92 -0.84 -21.75
N ASP A 73 14.63 -1.21 -22.82
CA ASP A 73 15.03 -2.59 -23.09
C ASP A 73 16.30 -2.99 -22.32
N PHE A 74 16.84 -4.16 -22.63
CA PHE A 74 18.04 -4.71 -21.99
C PHE A 74 19.31 -3.91 -22.30
N GLU A 75 19.35 -3.21 -23.45
CA GLU A 75 20.45 -2.34 -23.86
C GLU A 75 20.29 -0.91 -23.37
N ASN A 76 19.24 -0.67 -22.55
CA ASN A 76 18.87 0.64 -22.04
C ASN A 76 18.39 1.62 -23.12
N GLU A 77 17.99 1.09 -24.28
CA GLU A 77 17.37 1.84 -25.36
C GLU A 77 15.89 2.10 -25.09
N LYS A 78 15.39 3.22 -25.60
CA LYS A 78 14.00 3.64 -25.41
C LYS A 78 13.08 2.86 -26.34
N VAL A 79 12.14 2.13 -25.76
CA VAL A 79 11.09 1.41 -26.48
C VAL A 79 9.73 1.95 -26.02
N TYR A 80 8.70 1.80 -26.86
CA TYR A 80 7.36 2.25 -26.50
C TYR A 80 6.43 1.04 -26.33
N PHE A 81 5.76 1.01 -25.18
CA PHE A 81 4.73 0.05 -24.86
C PHE A 81 3.35 0.70 -25.03
N CYS A 82 2.48 0.10 -25.84
CA CYS A 82 1.11 0.57 -25.99
C CYS A 82 0.22 -0.09 -24.94
N LEU A 83 -0.27 0.69 -23.99
CA LEU A 83 -1.18 0.22 -22.97
C LEU A 83 -2.59 0.00 -23.53
N ASP A 84 -3.14 -1.18 -23.29
CA ASP A 84 -4.43 -1.65 -23.79
C ASP A 84 -5.61 -1.36 -22.83
N GLY A 85 -5.35 -0.68 -21.71
CA GLY A 85 -6.34 -0.42 -20.65
C GLY A 85 -6.57 -1.61 -19.72
N THR A 86 -5.93 -2.76 -19.97
CA THR A 86 -6.02 -3.97 -19.13
C THR A 86 -4.67 -4.40 -18.57
N THR A 87 -3.58 -3.81 -19.04
CA THR A 87 -2.22 -4.13 -18.61
C THR A 87 -1.70 -3.08 -17.64
N VAL A 88 -1.17 -3.56 -16.52
CA VAL A 88 -0.43 -2.78 -15.51
C VAL A 88 1.05 -3.04 -15.74
N LEU A 89 1.84 -1.99 -15.88
CA LEU A 89 3.30 -2.10 -15.94
C LEU A 89 3.89 -1.89 -14.53
N VAL A 90 4.81 -2.77 -14.16
CA VAL A 90 5.57 -2.66 -12.90
C VAL A 90 7.04 -2.78 -13.20
N ASP A 91 7.86 -2.01 -12.49
CA ASP A 91 9.29 -2.02 -12.69
C ASP A 91 9.90 -3.38 -12.41
N LYS A 92 10.71 -3.88 -13.35
CA LYS A 92 11.30 -5.21 -13.28
C LYS A 92 12.29 -5.35 -12.12
N GLU A 93 13.08 -4.33 -11.83
CA GLU A 93 14.03 -4.38 -10.72
C GLU A 93 13.30 -4.50 -9.37
N LEU A 94 12.12 -3.88 -9.26
CA LEU A 94 11.26 -4.02 -8.08
C LEU A 94 10.67 -5.44 -7.95
N HIS A 95 10.37 -6.09 -9.08
CA HIS A 95 9.87 -7.47 -9.08
C HIS A 95 10.96 -8.48 -8.70
N ASP A 96 12.17 -8.31 -9.24
CA ASP A 96 13.28 -9.28 -9.11
C ASP A 96 13.95 -9.20 -7.72
N ASP A 97 13.77 -8.13 -6.97
CA ASP A 97 14.34 -7.94 -5.63
C ASP A 97 13.37 -8.41 -4.53
N GLU A 98 13.58 -9.61 -4.02
CA GLU A 98 12.80 -10.19 -2.92
C GLU A 98 12.77 -9.31 -1.65
N SER A 99 13.80 -8.52 -1.39
CA SER A 99 13.85 -7.62 -0.24
C SER A 99 12.83 -6.48 -0.35
N GLN A 100 12.36 -6.19 -1.56
CA GLN A 100 11.36 -5.18 -1.88
C GLN A 100 9.95 -5.76 -2.08
N ARG A 101 9.71 -7.02 -1.76
CA ARG A 101 8.42 -7.69 -1.96
C ARG A 101 7.22 -6.88 -1.43
N GLY A 102 7.33 -6.31 -0.26
CA GLY A 102 6.26 -5.48 0.31
C GLY A 102 5.98 -4.22 -0.50
N ARG A 103 7.00 -3.65 -1.12
CA ARG A 103 6.88 -2.50 -2.01
C ARG A 103 6.30 -2.91 -3.36
N TYR A 104 6.76 -4.03 -3.92
CA TYR A 104 6.19 -4.61 -5.13
C TYR A 104 4.68 -4.86 -4.98
N ASN A 105 4.28 -5.57 -3.93
CA ASN A 105 2.87 -5.87 -3.66
C ASN A 105 2.02 -4.59 -3.56
N PHE A 106 2.56 -3.57 -2.89
CA PHE A 106 1.85 -2.29 -2.76
C PHE A 106 1.76 -1.55 -4.09
N THR A 107 2.81 -1.58 -4.93
CA THR A 107 2.80 -0.95 -6.26
C THR A 107 1.77 -1.61 -7.16
N VAL A 108 1.78 -2.95 -7.26
CA VAL A 108 0.77 -3.69 -8.05
C VAL A 108 -0.64 -3.33 -7.61
N MET A 109 -0.89 -3.31 -6.30
CA MET A 109 -2.21 -3.01 -5.76
C MET A 109 -2.61 -1.55 -5.93
N HIS A 110 -1.66 -0.63 -5.96
CA HIS A 110 -1.88 0.78 -6.25
C HIS A 110 -2.37 0.99 -7.69
N GLU A 111 -1.67 0.40 -8.66
CA GLU A 111 -2.07 0.45 -10.07
C GLU A 111 -3.44 -0.22 -10.30
N LEU A 112 -3.68 -1.36 -9.65
CA LEU A 112 -5.00 -2.01 -9.63
C LEU A 112 -6.07 -1.07 -9.07
N SER A 113 -5.76 -0.32 -8.01
CA SER A 113 -6.71 0.59 -7.38
C SER A 113 -7.14 1.72 -8.31
N HIS A 114 -6.23 2.26 -9.12
CA HIS A 114 -6.59 3.21 -10.18
C HIS A 114 -7.58 2.59 -11.16
N GLN A 115 -7.37 1.33 -11.58
CA GLN A 115 -8.27 0.65 -12.51
C GLN A 115 -9.62 0.32 -11.88
N VAL A 116 -9.67 -0.06 -10.61
CA VAL A 116 -10.93 -0.26 -9.88
C VAL A 116 -11.73 1.04 -9.82
N LEU A 117 -11.09 2.15 -9.46
CA LEU A 117 -11.75 3.45 -9.38
C LEU A 117 -12.26 3.90 -10.76
N ARG A 118 -11.50 3.69 -11.84
CA ARG A 118 -11.94 3.97 -13.22
C ARG A 118 -13.17 3.16 -13.61
N LYS A 119 -13.17 1.87 -13.29
CA LYS A 119 -14.34 0.98 -13.59
C LYS A 119 -15.57 1.37 -12.79
N LEU A 120 -15.43 1.84 -11.56
CA LEU A 120 -16.55 2.28 -10.72
C LEU A 120 -17.06 3.68 -11.08
N PHE A 121 -16.19 4.54 -11.60
CA PHE A 121 -16.48 5.93 -11.92
C PHE A 121 -15.97 6.27 -13.34
N PRO A 122 -16.60 5.72 -14.40
CA PRO A 122 -16.18 5.94 -15.78
C PRO A 122 -16.19 7.43 -16.14
N GLY A 123 -15.18 7.88 -16.88
CA GLY A 123 -15.01 9.28 -17.28
C GLY A 123 -14.47 10.22 -16.20
N GLU A 124 -14.27 9.71 -14.97
CA GLU A 124 -13.77 10.56 -13.87
C GLU A 124 -12.29 10.33 -13.52
N TYR A 125 -11.68 9.26 -14.03
CA TYR A 125 -10.28 8.85 -13.77
C TYR A 125 -9.54 8.50 -15.06
N ASP A 126 -9.69 9.28 -16.13
CA ASP A 126 -9.20 8.92 -17.47
C ASP A 126 -7.72 9.27 -17.74
N GLU A 127 -7.01 9.83 -16.78
CA GLU A 127 -5.61 10.21 -16.94
C GLU A 127 -4.66 9.01 -16.83
N VAL A 128 -3.52 9.08 -17.53
CA VAL A 128 -2.38 8.18 -17.31
C VAL A 128 -1.80 8.47 -15.94
N THR A 129 -1.66 7.45 -15.12
CA THR A 129 -1.05 7.59 -13.80
C THR A 129 0.31 6.94 -13.79
N TYR A 130 1.30 7.66 -13.25
CA TYR A 130 2.67 7.19 -13.04
C TYR A 130 2.95 7.19 -11.54
N ARG A 131 3.29 6.02 -11.01
CA ARG A 131 3.77 5.94 -9.64
C ARG A 131 5.26 6.17 -9.58
N THR A 132 5.68 7.15 -8.81
CA THR A 132 7.09 7.44 -8.57
C THR A 132 7.56 6.86 -7.24
N TYR A 133 8.88 6.71 -7.10
CA TYR A 133 9.52 6.22 -5.86
C TYR A 133 9.14 7.06 -4.63
N HIS A 134 8.94 8.37 -4.82
CA HIS A 134 8.62 9.32 -3.75
C HIS A 134 7.17 9.27 -3.27
N ASP A 135 6.24 8.80 -4.11
CA ASP A 135 4.81 8.70 -3.76
C ASP A 135 4.51 7.61 -2.73
N CYS A 136 5.49 6.74 -2.46
CA CYS A 136 5.40 5.71 -1.43
C CYS A 136 5.48 6.27 0.00
N GLN A 137 5.82 7.55 0.18
CA GLN A 137 5.92 8.22 1.48
C GLN A 137 4.63 9.00 1.77
N LEU A 138 3.56 8.31 2.16
CA LEU A 138 2.35 8.93 2.68
C LEU A 138 2.67 9.59 4.04
N ASP A 139 2.99 10.88 4.00
CA ASP A 139 2.97 11.71 5.18
C ASP A 139 1.53 12.20 5.39
N TRP A 140 0.81 11.62 6.35
CA TRP A 140 -0.57 11.98 6.69
C TRP A 140 -0.71 13.45 7.13
N ARG A 141 0.40 14.14 7.41
CA ARG A 141 0.45 15.56 7.82
C ARG A 141 0.51 16.52 6.64
N ARG A 142 0.80 16.02 5.43
CA ARG A 142 0.85 16.88 4.23
C ARG A 142 -0.54 17.07 3.64
N PRO A 143 -0.84 18.27 3.13
CA PRO A 143 -2.06 18.49 2.35
C PRO A 143 -2.13 17.50 1.18
N ILE A 144 -3.31 16.99 0.89
CA ILE A 144 -3.55 16.09 -0.24
C ILE A 144 -3.38 16.94 -1.52
N SER A 145 -2.22 16.83 -2.15
CA SER A 145 -1.91 17.53 -3.40
C SER A 145 -2.54 16.86 -4.63
N ASN A 146 -2.74 15.55 -4.55
CA ASN A 146 -3.36 14.76 -5.63
C ASN A 146 -4.38 13.77 -5.02
N TRP A 147 -5.67 14.05 -5.24
CA TRP A 147 -6.77 13.22 -4.73
C TRP A 147 -6.81 11.84 -5.37
N SER A 148 -6.49 11.71 -6.65
CA SER A 148 -6.45 10.43 -7.35
C SER A 148 -5.44 9.50 -6.70
N GLU A 149 -4.22 9.98 -6.49
CA GLU A 149 -3.14 9.24 -5.86
C GLU A 149 -3.46 8.87 -4.40
N TRP A 150 -4.06 9.81 -3.65
CA TRP A 150 -4.47 9.53 -2.28
C TRP A 150 -5.55 8.44 -2.21
N GLN A 151 -6.54 8.48 -3.10
CA GLN A 151 -7.62 7.48 -3.16
C GLN A 151 -7.04 6.11 -3.57
N ALA A 152 -6.18 6.06 -4.59
CA ALA A 152 -5.53 4.83 -5.02
C ALA A 152 -4.64 4.23 -3.91
N ASN A 153 -3.84 5.04 -3.24
CA ASN A 153 -3.02 4.60 -2.10
C ASN A 153 -3.88 4.08 -0.94
N THR A 154 -4.99 4.76 -0.63
CA THR A 154 -5.89 4.36 0.45
C THR A 154 -6.59 3.04 0.13
N LEU A 155 -7.06 2.88 -1.12
CA LEU A 155 -7.70 1.65 -1.57
C LEU A 155 -6.70 0.49 -1.63
N ALA A 156 -5.50 0.69 -2.17
CA ALA A 156 -4.43 -0.32 -2.19
C ALA A 156 -4.09 -0.82 -0.78
N SER A 157 -3.98 0.11 0.17
CA SER A 157 -3.74 -0.21 1.58
C SER A 157 -4.87 -1.05 2.18
N ALA A 158 -6.14 -0.71 1.90
CA ALA A 158 -7.29 -1.42 2.40
C ALA A 158 -7.44 -2.82 1.77
N LEU A 159 -7.14 -2.96 0.48
CA LEU A 159 -7.19 -4.23 -0.25
C LEU A 159 -6.08 -5.19 0.18
N LEU A 160 -4.84 -4.71 0.38
CA LEU A 160 -3.73 -5.54 0.86
C LEU A 160 -3.87 -5.94 2.32
N MET A 161 -4.44 -5.06 3.13
CA MET A 161 -4.52 -5.21 4.57
C MET A 161 -5.97 -5.05 5.05
N PRO A 162 -6.88 -5.98 4.67
CA PRO A 162 -8.21 -6.05 5.24
C PRO A 162 -8.15 -6.14 6.76
N LYS A 163 -9.09 -5.52 7.44
CA LYS A 163 -9.09 -5.40 8.90
C LYS A 163 -9.05 -6.76 9.60
N ASP A 164 -9.81 -7.73 9.10
CA ASP A 164 -9.85 -9.10 9.63
C ASP A 164 -8.51 -9.84 9.49
N LEU A 165 -7.79 -9.66 8.36
CA LEU A 165 -6.47 -10.24 8.17
C LEU A 165 -5.41 -9.59 9.08
N ILE A 166 -5.49 -8.29 9.33
CA ILE A 166 -4.63 -7.64 10.31
C ILE A 166 -4.85 -8.24 11.70
N HIS A 167 -6.10 -8.33 12.17
CA HIS A 167 -6.41 -8.91 13.49
C HIS A 167 -5.95 -10.37 13.60
N GLN A 168 -6.18 -11.17 12.56
CA GLN A 168 -5.70 -12.54 12.49
C GLN A 168 -4.17 -12.62 12.56
N GLY A 169 -3.49 -11.79 11.78
CA GLY A 169 -2.02 -11.71 11.75
C GLY A 169 -1.44 -11.23 13.09
N MET A 170 -2.08 -10.25 13.74
CA MET A 170 -1.70 -9.79 15.08
C MET A 170 -1.69 -10.96 16.08
N TYR A 171 -2.74 -11.75 16.08
CA TYR A 171 -2.81 -12.94 16.93
C TYR A 171 -1.65 -13.91 16.68
N TYR A 172 -1.33 -14.22 15.41
CA TYR A 172 -0.22 -15.11 15.07
C TYR A 172 1.16 -14.54 15.39
N CYS A 173 1.29 -13.21 15.37
CA CYS A 173 2.55 -12.52 15.68
C CYS A 173 2.70 -12.15 17.16
N GLY A 174 1.79 -12.62 18.04
CA GLY A 174 1.85 -12.37 19.47
C GLY A 174 1.60 -10.91 19.85
N LEU A 175 0.82 -10.19 19.05
CA LEU A 175 0.37 -8.84 19.34
C LEU A 175 -1.03 -8.88 19.96
N GLU A 176 -1.13 -8.51 21.23
CA GLU A 176 -2.38 -8.48 21.97
C GLU A 176 -2.98 -7.06 21.96
N GLY A 177 -4.06 -6.88 21.22
CA GLY A 177 -4.79 -5.62 21.17
C GLY A 177 -4.04 -4.51 20.45
N ARG A 178 -4.26 -3.26 20.91
CA ARG A 178 -3.66 -2.06 20.34
C ARG A 178 -2.21 -1.89 20.78
N ILE A 179 -1.34 -1.52 19.85
CA ILE A 179 0.04 -1.09 20.15
C ILE A 179 -0.02 0.39 20.56
N GLU A 180 0.19 0.70 21.84
CA GLU A 180 0.13 2.08 22.29
C GLU A 180 1.27 2.92 21.72
N ILE A 181 2.47 2.39 21.73
CA ILE A 181 3.66 3.07 21.21
C ILE A 181 4.47 2.11 20.34
N LEU A 182 4.49 2.36 19.03
CA LEU A 182 5.31 1.61 18.09
C LEU A 182 6.71 2.22 18.04
N ASN A 183 7.67 1.60 18.73
CA ASN A 183 9.05 2.10 18.82
C ASN A 183 10.05 0.94 18.82
N ARG A 184 10.99 0.97 17.84
CA ARG A 184 11.98 -0.10 17.66
C ARG A 184 13.04 -0.14 18.77
N LYS A 185 13.27 0.97 19.47
CA LYS A 185 14.36 1.12 20.45
C LYS A 185 13.86 0.80 21.87
N TYR A 186 12.68 1.29 22.23
CA TYR A 186 12.19 1.21 23.61
C TYR A 186 11.06 0.19 23.80
N ARG A 187 10.50 -0.35 22.70
CA ARG A 187 9.41 -1.34 22.69
C ARG A 187 9.76 -2.50 21.75
N SER A 188 10.92 -3.12 22.00
CA SER A 188 11.51 -4.13 21.09
C SER A 188 10.60 -5.35 20.87
N ARG A 189 9.87 -5.79 21.90
CA ARG A 189 8.95 -6.95 21.78
C ARG A 189 7.77 -6.63 20.87
N GLU A 190 7.08 -5.54 21.12
CA GLU A 190 5.94 -5.09 20.29
C GLU A 190 6.41 -4.76 18.87
N TYR A 191 7.60 -4.18 18.73
CA TYR A 191 8.19 -3.91 17.42
C TYR A 191 8.54 -5.21 16.67
N ALA A 192 9.05 -6.25 17.34
CA ALA A 192 9.32 -7.54 16.72
C ALA A 192 8.02 -8.19 16.20
N GLY A 193 6.97 -8.23 17.02
CA GLY A 193 5.67 -8.72 16.60
C GLY A 193 5.10 -7.92 15.42
N PHE A 194 5.20 -6.60 15.45
CA PHE A 194 4.80 -5.72 14.35
C PHE A 194 5.63 -5.97 13.07
N SER A 195 6.95 -6.18 13.20
CA SER A 195 7.81 -6.53 12.07
C SER A 195 7.38 -7.85 11.42
N ASN A 196 7.16 -8.88 12.25
CA ASN A 196 6.69 -10.18 11.79
C ASN A 196 5.31 -10.08 11.11
N LEU A 197 4.43 -9.22 11.61
CA LEU A 197 3.13 -8.96 10.99
C LEU A 197 3.26 -8.33 9.59
N ALA A 198 4.21 -7.40 9.41
CA ALA A 198 4.47 -6.82 8.09
C ALA A 198 4.94 -7.89 7.09
N ASP A 199 5.88 -8.74 7.51
CA ASP A 199 6.38 -9.86 6.69
C ASP A 199 5.29 -10.90 6.42
N PHE A 200 4.47 -11.22 7.42
CA PHE A 200 3.32 -12.13 7.30
C PHE A 200 2.31 -11.65 6.26
N LEU A 201 1.98 -10.36 6.26
CA LEU A 201 1.05 -9.76 5.31
C LEU A 201 1.71 -9.44 3.94
N GLY A 202 3.04 -9.52 3.85
CA GLY A 202 3.81 -9.20 2.64
C GLY A 202 3.77 -7.71 2.29
N VAL A 203 3.85 -6.84 3.29
CA VAL A 203 3.81 -5.38 3.14
C VAL A 203 5.00 -4.71 3.83
N SER A 204 5.30 -3.46 3.44
CA SER A 204 6.33 -2.70 4.15
C SER A 204 5.86 -2.29 5.56
N LYS A 205 6.81 -2.20 6.50
CA LYS A 205 6.54 -1.72 7.86
C LYS A 205 5.89 -0.33 7.88
N THR A 206 6.29 0.53 6.95
CA THR A 206 5.70 1.87 6.81
C THR A 206 4.23 1.80 6.39
N ALA A 207 3.91 0.99 5.37
CA ALA A 207 2.53 0.83 4.90
C ALA A 207 1.64 0.23 6.00
N LEU A 208 2.13 -0.80 6.71
CA LEU A 208 1.41 -1.41 7.82
C LEU A 208 1.17 -0.41 8.96
N ALA A 209 2.18 0.37 9.35
CA ALA A 209 2.04 1.34 10.43
C ALA A 209 0.99 2.42 10.10
N ILE A 210 0.97 2.91 8.86
CA ILE A 210 -0.04 3.87 8.39
C ILE A 210 -1.44 3.24 8.46
N ARG A 211 -1.59 2.01 7.97
CA ARG A 211 -2.86 1.30 7.97
C ARG A 211 -3.37 1.02 9.40
N MET A 212 -2.52 0.48 10.26
CA MET A 212 -2.87 0.18 11.66
C MET A 212 -3.17 1.46 12.45
N LYS A 213 -2.45 2.56 12.20
CA LYS A 213 -2.75 3.87 12.81
C LYS A 213 -4.13 4.36 12.41
N TYR A 214 -4.46 4.24 11.12
CA TYR A 214 -5.80 4.59 10.61
C TYR A 214 -6.91 3.75 11.27
N LEU A 215 -6.67 2.47 11.47
CA LEU A 215 -7.62 1.55 12.12
C LEU A 215 -7.67 1.71 13.67
N GLY A 216 -6.89 2.62 14.23
CA GLY A 216 -6.81 2.81 15.69
C GLY A 216 -6.03 1.72 16.43
N LEU A 217 -5.32 0.83 15.70
CA LEU A 217 -4.54 -0.27 16.25
C LEU A 217 -3.12 0.15 16.68
N ILE A 218 -2.69 1.36 16.35
CA ILE A 218 -1.46 1.99 16.84
C ILE A 218 -1.82 3.34 17.45
N GLY A 219 -1.35 3.61 18.67
CA GLY A 219 -1.46 4.89 19.33
C GLY A 219 -0.45 5.89 18.78
N GLU A 220 0.81 5.74 19.12
CA GLU A 220 1.90 6.59 18.64
C GLU A 220 2.85 5.80 17.72
N ASN A 221 3.34 6.44 16.66
CA ASN A 221 4.23 5.82 15.68
C ASN A 221 5.58 6.55 15.65
N HIS A 222 6.58 5.95 16.26
CA HIS A 222 7.95 6.46 16.35
C HIS A 222 8.94 5.70 15.46
N LEU A 223 8.51 5.01 14.40
CA LEU A 223 9.41 4.27 13.49
C LEU A 223 10.47 5.16 12.86
N ARG A 224 10.08 6.39 12.49
CA ARG A 224 10.97 7.35 11.83
C ARG A 224 11.90 8.07 12.81
N TYR A 225 11.40 8.35 14.02
CA TYR A 225 12.11 9.10 15.06
C TYR A 225 12.01 8.35 16.39
N PRO A 226 12.78 7.26 16.57
CA PRO A 226 12.65 6.38 17.74
C PRO A 226 13.07 7.05 19.06
N ASP A 227 13.84 8.12 19.01
CA ASP A 227 14.38 8.83 20.19
C ASP A 227 13.43 9.92 20.73
N ILE A 228 12.35 10.27 20.01
CA ILE A 228 11.43 11.36 20.37
C ILE A 228 10.71 11.15 21.72
N MET A 229 10.67 9.92 22.21
CA MET A 229 10.08 9.61 23.52
C MET A 229 10.75 10.33 24.68
N LEU A 230 12.01 10.68 24.56
CA LEU A 230 12.75 11.42 25.61
C LEU A 230 12.30 12.88 25.69
N GLU A 231 11.89 13.47 24.56
CA GLU A 231 11.39 14.85 24.50
C GLU A 231 9.99 14.96 25.10
N VAL A 232 9.12 13.99 24.81
CA VAL A 232 7.73 13.97 25.31
C VAL A 232 7.66 13.85 26.84
N VAL A 233 8.58 13.12 27.47
CA VAL A 233 8.64 12.98 28.93
C VAL A 233 9.06 14.29 29.59
N ARG A 234 10.02 15.03 29.00
CA ARG A 234 10.47 16.32 29.52
C ARG A 234 9.36 17.38 29.53
N ASP A 235 8.61 17.50 28.44
CA ASP A 235 7.55 18.49 28.31
C ASP A 235 6.39 18.27 29.32
N LYS A 236 6.18 17.03 29.75
CA LYS A 236 5.16 16.73 30.77
C LYS A 236 5.61 17.01 32.20
N GLU A 237 6.92 16.93 32.50
CA GLU A 237 7.43 17.24 33.82
C GLU A 237 7.55 18.75 34.05
N ASP A 238 7.89 19.52 33.02
CA ASP A 238 7.98 20.97 33.11
C ASP A 238 6.61 21.64 33.32
N ASP A 239 5.52 21.09 32.78
CA ASP A 239 4.15 21.57 33.00
C ASP A 239 3.60 21.23 34.42
N ALA A 240 4.19 20.26 35.10
CA ALA A 240 3.78 19.87 36.46
C ALA A 240 4.43 20.69 37.59
N ILE A 241 5.56 21.39 37.30
CA ILE A 241 6.32 22.17 38.27
C ILE A 241 5.95 23.68 38.25
N GLY A 242 5.15 24.10 37.26
CA GLY A 242 4.75 25.49 37.03
C GLY A 242 3.35 25.88 37.54
N ARG A 243 2.79 25.17 38.51
CA ARG A 243 1.51 25.56 39.18
C ARG A 243 1.64 25.61 40.70
#